data_9b079f93d2c86c7ff33ffadc3e3fa2cd
#
_entry.id   9b079f93d2c86c7ff33ffadc3e3fa2cd
#
_cell.length_a   1.000
_cell.length_b   1.000
_cell.length_c   1.000
_cell.angle_alpha   90.00
_cell.angle_beta   90.00
_cell.angle_gamma   90.00
#
_symmetry.space_group_name_H-M   'P 1'
#
loop_
_entity.id
_entity.type
_entity.pdbx_description
1 polymer ?
#
loop_
_entity_poly.entity_id
_entity_poly.type
_entity_poly.pdbx_seq_one_letter_code
_entity_poly.pdbx_strand_id
1 'polypeptide(L)'
;MQLSPQASKTSSQSYQADDRNEQVLVYVNGEFVPRSEARISIFDAGYVSGDGVWEGLRLTNGRVTSFDAHVDRLFEGARTITLNIGLSKQEVKDVVRKTFERNGMVDGAHARLMITRGIKKTPNQDPRFIVGGPTIVCVAEHKVVTAEAKQRGLKLFTSTIRCSAPDVFDLRLNSHSRLNFIQALIQAINAGADEALMLDPHGFVSSCNSTNFFIVRGGAVWTSSGKYCFNGITRSTVLRLAREAGITTREGDFTLAEMYSAEEAFVTGTLGGITPVTQVDGRPIAIGPVTAKLDGLYRAYAEQA
;
A
#
# COMPACT_ATOMS: atom_id res chain seq x y z
N MET A 1 17.61 20.07 -3.23
CA MET A 1 18.46 18.89 -2.94
C MET A 1 17.83 17.70 -3.64
N GLN A 2 18.51 17.11 -4.61
CA GLN A 2 18.02 15.90 -5.29
C GLN A 2 18.35 14.67 -4.44
N LEU A 3 17.52 13.62 -4.51
CA LEU A 3 17.83 12.33 -3.90
C LEU A 3 19.17 11.82 -4.47
N SER A 4 19.93 11.07 -3.63
CA SER A 4 21.25 10.56 -4.02
C SER A 4 21.20 9.87 -5.39
N PRO A 5 22.14 10.16 -6.32
CA PRO A 5 22.25 9.43 -7.59
C PRO A 5 22.49 7.92 -7.43
N GLN A 6 22.97 7.50 -6.24
CA GLN A 6 23.19 6.11 -5.86
C GLN A 6 21.97 5.45 -5.18
N ALA A 7 20.83 6.19 -5.10
CA ALA A 7 19.59 5.66 -4.52
C ALA A 7 19.19 4.37 -5.24
N SER A 8 18.84 3.35 -4.46
CA SER A 8 18.26 2.12 -5.01
C SER A 8 17.03 2.44 -5.85
N LYS A 9 16.93 1.85 -7.04
CA LYS A 9 15.74 1.93 -7.90
C LYS A 9 14.75 0.82 -7.62
N THR A 10 15.05 -0.07 -6.66
CA THR A 10 14.23 -1.22 -6.32
C THR A 10 13.38 -0.91 -5.09
N SER A 11 12.13 -1.33 -5.10
CA SER A 11 11.21 -1.29 -3.95
C SER A 11 10.15 -2.39 -4.12
N SER A 12 9.35 -2.64 -3.09
CA SER A 12 8.16 -3.51 -3.20
C SER A 12 7.12 -2.99 -4.20
N GLN A 13 7.25 -1.72 -4.62
CA GLN A 13 6.40 -1.06 -5.60
C GLN A 13 7.02 -1.02 -7.01
N SER A 14 8.22 -1.61 -7.20
CA SER A 14 8.88 -1.64 -8.50
C SER A 14 8.12 -2.53 -9.48
N TYR A 15 7.91 -2.02 -10.68
CA TYR A 15 7.21 -2.71 -11.76
C TYR A 15 7.92 -2.50 -13.09
N GLN A 16 7.65 -3.38 -14.05
CA GLN A 16 8.15 -3.23 -15.41
C GLN A 16 7.46 -2.04 -16.09
N ALA A 17 8.23 -1.19 -16.75
CA ALA A 17 7.67 -0.14 -17.59
C ALA A 17 6.84 -0.78 -18.71
N ASP A 18 5.70 -0.19 -19.01
CA ASP A 18 4.78 -0.68 -20.05
C ASP A 18 4.23 0.53 -20.82
N ASP A 19 4.59 0.62 -22.09
CA ASP A 19 4.26 1.78 -22.95
C ASP A 19 2.74 1.90 -23.18
N ARG A 20 1.97 0.83 -22.98
CA ARG A 20 0.50 0.89 -23.04
C ARG A 20 -0.08 1.85 -22.00
N ASN A 21 0.65 2.10 -20.91
CA ASN A 21 0.21 3.02 -19.85
C ASN A 21 0.16 4.48 -20.31
N GLU A 22 0.83 4.86 -21.40
CA GLU A 22 0.74 6.22 -21.95
C GLU A 22 -0.62 6.51 -22.61
N GLN A 23 -1.36 5.46 -22.99
CA GLN A 23 -2.63 5.57 -23.72
C GLN A 23 -3.85 5.20 -22.86
N VAL A 24 -3.66 4.95 -21.57
CA VAL A 24 -4.77 4.56 -20.70
C VAL A 24 -5.78 5.69 -20.53
N LEU A 25 -7.03 5.28 -20.41
CA LEU A 25 -8.13 6.15 -20.00
C LEU A 25 -8.21 6.18 -18.48
N VAL A 26 -8.34 7.37 -17.93
CA VAL A 26 -8.52 7.65 -16.51
C VAL A 26 -9.97 8.01 -16.25
N TYR A 27 -10.58 7.38 -15.24
CA TYR A 27 -11.89 7.81 -14.76
C TYR A 27 -11.75 9.03 -13.86
N VAL A 28 -12.48 10.11 -14.18
CA VAL A 28 -12.55 11.35 -13.37
C VAL A 28 -14.01 11.77 -13.28
N ASN A 29 -14.61 11.70 -12.10
CA ASN A 29 -15.96 12.21 -11.79
C ASN A 29 -17.07 11.81 -12.79
N GLY A 30 -17.08 10.58 -13.27
CA GLY A 30 -18.11 10.07 -14.19
C GLY A 30 -17.64 9.96 -15.64
N GLU A 31 -16.53 10.57 -16.01
CA GLU A 31 -15.99 10.57 -17.36
C GLU A 31 -14.69 9.76 -17.49
N PHE A 32 -14.46 9.20 -18.68
CA PHE A 32 -13.19 8.58 -19.04
C PHE A 32 -12.43 9.51 -19.98
N VAL A 33 -11.29 9.99 -19.52
CA VAL A 33 -10.43 10.92 -20.27
C VAL A 33 -9.06 10.30 -20.52
N PRO A 34 -8.38 10.66 -21.62
CA PRO A 34 -7.00 10.24 -21.88
C PRO A 34 -6.09 10.64 -20.71
N ARG A 35 -5.09 9.80 -20.39
CA ARG A 35 -4.11 10.08 -19.32
C ARG A 35 -3.50 11.48 -19.43
N SER A 36 -3.15 11.91 -20.65
CA SER A 36 -2.55 13.23 -20.90
C SER A 36 -3.50 14.41 -20.61
N GLU A 37 -4.80 14.16 -20.56
CA GLU A 37 -5.84 15.16 -20.33
C GLU A 37 -6.45 15.07 -18.92
N ALA A 38 -6.17 14.00 -18.18
CA ALA A 38 -6.70 13.79 -16.83
C ALA A 38 -6.22 14.91 -15.88
N ARG A 39 -7.16 15.66 -15.33
CA ARG A 39 -6.89 16.81 -14.46
C ARG A 39 -7.87 16.88 -13.31
N ILE A 40 -7.41 17.42 -12.21
CA ILE A 40 -8.25 17.83 -11.07
C ILE A 40 -8.03 19.32 -10.80
N SER A 41 -8.96 19.93 -10.11
CA SER A 41 -8.84 21.33 -9.69
C SER A 41 -7.69 21.53 -8.70
N ILE A 42 -6.95 22.63 -8.81
CA ILE A 42 -5.98 23.06 -7.79
C ILE A 42 -6.64 23.42 -6.45
N PHE A 43 -7.97 23.59 -6.44
CA PHE A 43 -8.76 23.80 -5.24
C PHE A 43 -9.30 22.48 -4.66
N ASP A 44 -8.95 21.33 -5.21
CA ASP A 44 -9.35 20.04 -4.65
C ASP A 44 -8.78 19.83 -3.24
N ALA A 45 -9.61 19.35 -2.32
CA ALA A 45 -9.24 19.15 -0.92
C ALA A 45 -8.09 18.15 -0.74
N GLY A 46 -8.01 17.14 -1.61
CA GLY A 46 -6.89 16.20 -1.64
C GLY A 46 -5.58 16.86 -2.02
N TYR A 47 -5.59 17.75 -3.02
CA TYR A 47 -4.41 18.53 -3.41
C TYR A 47 -4.03 19.58 -2.35
N VAL A 48 -5.02 20.30 -1.81
CA VAL A 48 -4.79 21.40 -0.84
C VAL A 48 -4.27 20.87 0.50
N SER A 49 -4.81 19.73 1.00
CA SER A 49 -4.57 19.31 2.39
C SER A 49 -4.51 17.79 2.59
N GLY A 50 -4.52 16.99 1.54
CA GLY A 50 -4.52 15.53 1.67
C GLY A 50 -5.84 14.96 2.21
N ASP A 51 -6.95 15.72 2.13
CA ASP A 51 -8.27 15.35 2.65
C ASP A 51 -8.98 14.39 1.69
N GLY A 52 -8.77 13.10 1.90
CA GLY A 52 -9.34 12.05 1.09
C GLY A 52 -8.83 10.67 1.48
N VAL A 53 -9.43 9.65 0.89
CA VAL A 53 -9.11 8.23 1.06
C VAL A 53 -8.81 7.58 -0.28
N TRP A 54 -8.08 6.46 -0.26
CA TRP A 54 -7.73 5.77 -1.49
C TRP A 54 -7.56 4.27 -1.29
N GLU A 55 -7.63 3.52 -2.39
CA GLU A 55 -7.29 2.10 -2.43
C GLU A 55 -6.40 1.75 -3.61
N GLY A 56 -5.50 0.79 -3.40
CA GLY A 56 -4.77 0.10 -4.44
C GLY A 56 -5.39 -1.26 -4.69
N LEU A 57 -5.73 -1.58 -5.92
CA LEU A 57 -6.51 -2.74 -6.31
C LEU A 57 -5.77 -3.50 -7.42
N ARG A 58 -5.51 -4.79 -7.22
CA ARG A 58 -4.81 -5.63 -8.19
C ARG A 58 -5.81 -6.47 -8.99
N LEU A 59 -5.66 -6.43 -10.32
CA LEU A 59 -6.37 -7.31 -11.24
C LEU A 59 -5.48 -8.51 -11.58
N THR A 60 -6.01 -9.70 -11.33
CA THR A 60 -5.36 -10.98 -11.65
C THR A 60 -6.40 -11.91 -12.26
N ASN A 61 -6.14 -12.47 -13.45
CA ASN A 61 -7.04 -13.39 -14.14
C ASN A 61 -8.51 -12.92 -14.23
N GLY A 62 -8.73 -11.64 -14.57
CA GLY A 62 -10.05 -11.03 -14.72
C GLY A 62 -10.74 -10.68 -13.40
N ARG A 63 -10.10 -10.87 -12.24
CA ARG A 63 -10.68 -10.63 -10.92
C ARG A 63 -9.86 -9.63 -10.11
N VAL A 64 -10.54 -8.79 -9.38
CA VAL A 64 -9.89 -7.87 -8.42
C VAL A 64 -9.72 -8.59 -7.10
N THR A 65 -8.46 -8.86 -6.72
CA THR A 65 -8.12 -9.59 -5.49
C THR A 65 -8.68 -8.90 -4.26
N SER A 66 -9.41 -9.64 -3.41
CA SER A 66 -10.02 -9.14 -2.15
C SER A 66 -10.87 -7.87 -2.32
N PHE A 67 -11.61 -7.76 -3.41
CA PHE A 67 -12.30 -6.53 -3.81
C PHE A 67 -13.24 -5.98 -2.73
N ASP A 68 -14.06 -6.85 -2.12
CA ASP A 68 -15.00 -6.46 -1.06
C ASP A 68 -14.27 -5.84 0.13
N ALA A 69 -13.21 -6.47 0.59
CA ALA A 69 -12.42 -5.98 1.72
C ALA A 69 -11.79 -4.60 1.45
N HIS A 70 -11.33 -4.35 0.21
CA HIS A 70 -10.81 -3.05 -0.20
C HIS A 70 -11.89 -1.97 -0.19
N VAL A 71 -13.06 -2.27 -0.76
CA VAL A 71 -14.18 -1.31 -0.79
C VAL A 71 -14.73 -1.07 0.61
N ASP A 72 -14.83 -2.11 1.45
CA ASP A 72 -15.27 -1.96 2.85
C ASP A 72 -14.34 -1.01 3.60
N ARG A 73 -13.03 -1.20 3.50
CA ARG A 73 -12.03 -0.34 4.14
C ARG A 73 -12.05 1.10 3.61
N LEU A 74 -12.27 1.29 2.31
CA LEU A 74 -12.46 2.61 1.72
C LEU A 74 -13.61 3.37 2.38
N PHE A 75 -14.76 2.69 2.55
CA PHE A 75 -15.95 3.26 3.19
C PHE A 75 -15.76 3.47 4.69
N GLU A 76 -15.02 2.63 5.39
CA GLU A 76 -14.63 2.86 6.79
C GLU A 76 -13.75 4.11 6.92
N GLY A 77 -12.77 4.25 6.04
CA GLY A 77 -11.91 5.43 5.98
C GLY A 77 -12.69 6.71 5.69
N ALA A 78 -13.57 6.68 4.70
CA ALA A 78 -14.44 7.82 4.35
C ALA A 78 -15.34 8.23 5.54
N ARG A 79 -15.92 7.23 6.23
CA ARG A 79 -16.73 7.48 7.44
C ARG A 79 -15.91 8.13 8.54
N THR A 80 -14.69 7.66 8.77
CA THR A 80 -13.77 8.19 9.80
C THR A 80 -13.51 9.68 9.63
N ILE A 81 -13.37 10.16 8.39
CA ILE A 81 -13.16 11.58 8.09
C ILE A 81 -14.46 12.30 7.71
N THR A 82 -15.62 11.68 7.92
CA THR A 82 -16.93 12.25 7.58
C THR A 82 -17.02 12.70 6.11
N LEU A 83 -16.48 11.88 5.19
CA LEU A 83 -16.53 12.10 3.76
C LEU A 83 -17.67 11.28 3.17
N ASN A 84 -18.64 11.96 2.53
CA ASN A 84 -19.68 11.29 1.76
C ASN A 84 -19.15 11.00 0.35
N ILE A 85 -19.01 9.72 0.01
CA ILE A 85 -18.53 9.28 -1.31
C ILE A 85 -19.57 9.59 -2.42
N GLY A 86 -20.84 9.71 -2.07
CA GLY A 86 -21.91 9.94 -3.05
C GLY A 86 -22.26 8.74 -3.93
N LEU A 87 -21.59 7.62 -3.76
CA LEU A 87 -21.82 6.34 -4.45
C LEU A 87 -21.97 5.20 -3.44
N SER A 88 -22.74 4.19 -3.79
CA SER A 88 -22.80 2.92 -3.06
C SER A 88 -21.51 2.12 -3.27
N LYS A 89 -21.29 1.12 -2.41
CA LYS A 89 -20.15 0.18 -2.57
C LYS A 89 -20.15 -0.52 -3.93
N GLN A 90 -21.34 -0.86 -4.44
CA GLN A 90 -21.47 -1.50 -5.75
C GLN A 90 -21.08 -0.54 -6.89
N GLU A 91 -21.55 0.70 -6.86
CA GLU A 91 -21.18 1.72 -7.86
C GLU A 91 -19.68 2.02 -7.84
N VAL A 92 -19.04 2.05 -6.66
CA VAL A 92 -17.57 2.17 -6.56
C VAL A 92 -16.86 0.98 -7.20
N LYS A 93 -17.35 -0.26 -6.99
CA LYS A 93 -16.80 -1.43 -7.69
C LYS A 93 -16.99 -1.34 -9.20
N ASP A 94 -18.13 -0.83 -9.65
CA ASP A 94 -18.41 -0.68 -11.09
C ASP A 94 -17.50 0.38 -11.72
N VAL A 95 -17.17 1.47 -11.01
CA VAL A 95 -16.15 2.43 -11.45
C VAL A 95 -14.81 1.73 -11.70
N VAL A 96 -14.33 0.91 -10.77
CA VAL A 96 -13.06 0.20 -10.89
C VAL A 96 -13.10 -0.82 -12.04
N ARG A 97 -14.16 -1.64 -12.13
CA ARG A 97 -14.32 -2.63 -13.22
C ARG A 97 -14.34 -1.95 -14.58
N LYS A 98 -15.18 -0.92 -14.76
CA LYS A 98 -15.26 -0.16 -16.00
C LYS A 98 -13.92 0.48 -16.36
N THR A 99 -13.12 0.90 -15.36
CA THR A 99 -11.78 1.46 -15.64
C THR A 99 -10.85 0.39 -16.22
N PHE A 100 -10.86 -0.83 -15.70
CA PHE A 100 -10.10 -1.93 -16.30
C PHE A 100 -10.64 -2.31 -17.69
N GLU A 101 -11.95 -2.46 -17.84
CA GLU A 101 -12.62 -2.84 -19.10
C GLU A 101 -12.34 -1.83 -20.21
N ARG A 102 -12.46 -0.53 -19.94
CA ARG A 102 -12.19 0.55 -20.91
C ARG A 102 -10.76 0.57 -21.40
N ASN A 103 -9.84 0.04 -20.62
CA ASN A 103 -8.41 -0.09 -20.96
C ASN A 103 -8.04 -1.50 -21.47
N GLY A 104 -9.02 -2.39 -21.71
CA GLY A 104 -8.76 -3.75 -22.17
C GLY A 104 -7.93 -4.61 -21.21
N MET A 105 -7.92 -4.28 -19.92
CA MET A 105 -7.12 -4.96 -18.92
C MET A 105 -7.86 -6.17 -18.37
N VAL A 106 -7.21 -7.33 -18.42
CA VAL A 106 -7.74 -8.60 -17.89
C VAL A 106 -6.81 -9.23 -16.85
N ASP A 107 -5.52 -8.90 -16.87
CA ASP A 107 -4.51 -9.42 -15.96
C ASP A 107 -3.31 -8.47 -15.85
N GLY A 108 -2.48 -8.66 -14.81
CA GLY A 108 -1.24 -7.90 -14.64
C GLY A 108 -1.46 -6.40 -14.51
N ALA A 109 -2.61 -5.97 -14.00
CA ALA A 109 -2.95 -4.57 -13.86
C ALA A 109 -3.21 -4.19 -12.40
N HIS A 110 -3.07 -2.89 -12.13
CA HIS A 110 -3.29 -2.31 -10.82
C HIS A 110 -4.05 -0.99 -10.96
N ALA A 111 -5.15 -0.84 -10.23
CA ALA A 111 -5.87 0.42 -10.15
C ALA A 111 -5.55 1.18 -8.86
N ARG A 112 -5.46 2.49 -8.98
CA ARG A 112 -5.45 3.45 -7.87
C ARG A 112 -6.78 4.19 -7.87
N LEU A 113 -7.64 3.85 -6.93
CA LEU A 113 -8.90 4.57 -6.69
C LEU A 113 -8.65 5.63 -5.62
N MET A 114 -8.94 6.87 -5.92
CA MET A 114 -8.73 8.03 -5.06
C MET A 114 -10.05 8.79 -4.92
N ILE A 115 -10.44 9.10 -3.69
CA ILE A 115 -11.66 9.86 -3.40
C ILE A 115 -11.29 10.97 -2.42
N THR A 116 -11.46 12.22 -2.86
CA THR A 116 -11.24 13.39 -2.01
C THR A 116 -12.58 14.00 -1.62
N ARG A 117 -12.56 14.91 -0.66
CA ARG A 117 -13.77 15.65 -0.26
C ARG A 117 -14.33 16.54 -1.37
N GLY A 118 -13.55 16.83 -2.43
CA GLY A 118 -13.95 17.66 -3.56
C GLY A 118 -13.37 19.06 -3.53
N ILE A 119 -13.97 19.95 -4.31
CA ILE A 119 -13.46 21.29 -4.58
C ILE A 119 -13.80 22.24 -3.43
N LYS A 120 -12.82 23.00 -2.96
CA LYS A 120 -12.97 24.08 -1.97
C LYS A 120 -13.25 25.42 -2.64
N LYS A 121 -14.07 26.25 -2.02
CA LYS A 121 -14.29 27.64 -2.45
C LYS A 121 -13.02 28.48 -2.35
N THR A 122 -12.16 28.17 -1.38
CA THR A 122 -10.87 28.82 -1.14
C THR A 122 -9.90 27.82 -0.49
N PRO A 123 -8.59 27.86 -0.73
CA PRO A 123 -7.62 27.00 -0.08
C PRO A 123 -7.53 27.29 1.41
N ASN A 124 -8.03 26.36 2.22
CA ASN A 124 -7.90 26.36 3.69
C ASN A 124 -8.13 24.94 4.23
N GLN A 125 -8.04 24.73 5.53
CA GLN A 125 -8.25 23.41 6.17
C GLN A 125 -9.72 23.12 6.51
N ASP A 126 -10.58 24.12 6.52
CA ASP A 126 -11.97 23.97 6.97
C ASP A 126 -12.83 23.19 5.95
N PRO A 127 -13.38 22.01 6.30
CA PRO A 127 -14.20 21.21 5.40
C PRO A 127 -15.54 21.84 5.05
N ARG A 128 -15.99 22.87 5.76
CA ARG A 128 -17.23 23.60 5.46
C ARG A 128 -17.14 24.45 4.18
N PHE A 129 -15.95 24.65 3.65
CA PHE A 129 -15.72 25.42 2.40
C PHE A 129 -15.78 24.56 1.13
N ILE A 130 -16.25 23.31 1.22
CA ILE A 130 -16.46 22.46 0.05
C ILE A 130 -17.65 22.97 -0.75
N VAL A 131 -17.50 22.98 -2.08
CA VAL A 131 -18.55 23.28 -3.05
C VAL A 131 -18.73 22.07 -3.98
N GLY A 132 -19.94 21.52 -4.02
CA GLY A 132 -20.23 20.33 -4.83
C GLY A 132 -20.01 19.00 -4.10
N GLY A 133 -19.77 17.96 -4.90
CA GLY A 133 -19.57 16.58 -4.41
C GLY A 133 -18.11 16.20 -4.30
N PRO A 134 -17.83 14.93 -3.92
CA PRO A 134 -16.48 14.39 -3.86
C PRO A 134 -15.82 14.35 -5.25
N THR A 135 -14.49 14.40 -5.29
CA THR A 135 -13.75 14.10 -6.50
C THR A 135 -13.36 12.63 -6.47
N ILE A 136 -13.74 11.88 -7.50
CA ILE A 136 -13.47 10.46 -7.65
C ILE A 136 -12.59 10.23 -8.86
N VAL A 137 -11.39 9.68 -8.64
CA VAL A 137 -10.43 9.36 -9.70
C VAL A 137 -10.04 7.89 -9.61
N CYS A 138 -10.07 7.18 -10.74
CA CYS A 138 -9.55 5.82 -10.83
C CYS A 138 -8.55 5.74 -11.99
N VAL A 139 -7.30 5.44 -11.66
CA VAL A 139 -6.21 5.22 -12.62
C VAL A 139 -5.89 3.74 -12.64
N ALA A 140 -6.03 3.09 -13.80
CA ALA A 140 -5.58 1.72 -13.99
C ALA A 140 -4.31 1.71 -14.86
N GLU A 141 -3.35 0.88 -14.50
CA GLU A 141 -2.07 0.73 -15.21
C GLU A 141 -1.73 -0.76 -15.37
N HIS A 142 -1.13 -1.13 -16.50
CA HIS A 142 -0.42 -2.40 -16.63
C HIS A 142 0.79 -2.36 -15.69
N LYS A 143 0.78 -3.23 -14.67
CA LYS A 143 1.74 -3.13 -13.58
C LYS A 143 2.12 -4.50 -13.08
N VAL A 144 3.17 -5.04 -13.66
CA VAL A 144 3.75 -6.34 -13.28
C VAL A 144 5.00 -6.09 -12.44
N VAL A 145 5.04 -6.67 -11.25
CA VAL A 145 6.18 -6.57 -10.34
C VAL A 145 7.41 -7.20 -10.98
N THR A 146 8.56 -6.54 -10.88
CA THR A 146 9.81 -7.09 -11.39
C THR A 146 10.23 -8.35 -10.61
N ALA A 147 10.63 -9.40 -11.33
CA ALA A 147 11.17 -10.62 -10.71
C ALA A 147 12.43 -10.33 -9.86
N GLU A 148 13.22 -9.33 -10.26
CA GLU A 148 14.42 -8.90 -9.55
C GLU A 148 14.14 -8.53 -8.09
N ALA A 149 13.11 -7.74 -7.81
CA ALA A 149 12.75 -7.34 -6.45
C ALA A 149 12.44 -8.56 -5.56
N LYS A 150 11.80 -9.59 -6.11
CA LYS A 150 11.48 -10.84 -5.39
C LYS A 150 12.69 -11.76 -5.22
N GLN A 151 13.56 -11.85 -6.22
CA GLN A 151 14.75 -12.72 -6.18
C GLN A 151 15.87 -12.14 -5.32
N ARG A 152 16.15 -10.83 -5.48
CA ARG A 152 17.16 -10.12 -4.70
C ARG A 152 16.73 -9.91 -3.24
N GLY A 153 15.45 -9.75 -3.02
CA GLY A 153 14.89 -9.26 -1.76
C GLY A 153 15.18 -7.77 -1.53
N LEU A 154 14.57 -7.21 -0.51
CA LEU A 154 14.65 -5.79 -0.15
C LEU A 154 15.70 -5.55 0.94
N LYS A 155 16.34 -4.39 0.87
CA LYS A 155 17.16 -3.82 1.94
C LYS A 155 16.33 -2.77 2.67
N LEU A 156 16.21 -2.89 3.98
CA LEU A 156 15.50 -1.93 4.81
C LEU A 156 16.46 -1.12 5.69
N PHE A 157 16.04 0.10 5.97
CA PHE A 157 16.71 0.99 6.93
C PHE A 157 15.70 1.42 8.00
N THR A 158 16.08 1.30 9.27
CA THR A 158 15.24 1.73 10.40
C THR A 158 15.21 3.25 10.47
N SER A 159 14.06 3.83 10.11
CA SER A 159 13.84 5.28 10.13
C SER A 159 13.71 5.84 11.54
N THR A 160 14.15 7.08 11.73
CA THR A 160 13.85 7.85 12.95
C THR A 160 12.41 8.35 13.00
N ILE A 161 11.70 8.39 11.85
CA ILE A 161 10.28 8.74 11.79
C ILE A 161 9.46 7.57 12.33
N ARG A 162 8.67 7.84 13.36
CA ARG A 162 7.83 6.83 14.02
C ARG A 162 6.46 6.71 13.37
N CYS A 163 5.86 5.53 13.44
CA CYS A 163 4.44 5.38 13.24
C CYS A 163 3.69 6.16 14.33
N SER A 164 2.65 6.90 13.95
CA SER A 164 1.89 7.72 14.89
C SER A 164 0.96 6.86 15.77
N ALA A 165 0.71 7.34 16.98
CA ALA A 165 -0.36 6.83 17.82
C ALA A 165 -1.74 7.24 17.26
N PRO A 166 -2.80 6.44 17.50
CA PRO A 166 -4.13 6.71 16.95
C PRO A 166 -4.74 8.05 17.37
N ASP A 167 -4.36 8.58 18.52
CA ASP A 167 -4.77 9.90 19.03
C ASP A 167 -4.06 11.07 18.34
N VAL A 168 -2.94 10.81 17.66
CA VAL A 168 -2.26 11.80 16.80
C VAL A 168 -2.77 11.71 15.37
N PHE A 169 -2.68 10.53 14.77
CA PHE A 169 -3.21 10.21 13.45
C PHE A 169 -3.30 8.68 13.30
N ASP A 170 -4.52 8.16 13.20
CA ASP A 170 -4.73 6.72 13.10
C ASP A 170 -4.25 6.19 11.73
N LEU A 171 -3.15 5.44 11.74
CA LEU A 171 -2.54 4.87 10.54
C LEU A 171 -3.36 3.75 9.88
N ARG A 172 -4.44 3.28 10.51
CA ARG A 172 -5.42 2.39 9.87
C ARG A 172 -6.20 3.10 8.78
N LEU A 173 -6.28 4.42 8.85
CA LEU A 173 -6.88 5.25 7.80
C LEU A 173 -5.99 5.28 6.55
N ASN A 174 -6.53 4.78 5.43
CA ASN A 174 -5.84 4.85 4.13
C ASN A 174 -6.09 6.21 3.46
N SER A 175 -5.55 7.28 4.05
CA SER A 175 -5.74 8.65 3.60
C SER A 175 -4.69 9.09 2.58
N HIS A 176 -4.93 10.22 1.92
CA HIS A 176 -3.97 10.89 1.05
C HIS A 176 -2.79 11.52 1.83
N SER A 177 -2.91 11.75 3.13
CA SER A 177 -1.86 12.31 3.99
C SER A 177 -0.77 11.26 4.26
N ARG A 178 0.31 11.30 3.48
CA ARG A 178 1.39 10.29 3.48
C ARG A 178 2.78 10.85 3.73
N LEU A 179 2.89 12.11 4.15
CA LEU A 179 4.16 12.80 4.23
C LEU A 179 5.13 12.14 5.23
N ASN A 180 4.64 11.61 6.36
CA ASN A 180 5.43 10.85 7.32
C ASN A 180 6.11 9.61 6.69
N PHE A 181 5.37 8.87 5.86
CA PHE A 181 5.92 7.71 5.14
C PHE A 181 6.93 8.11 4.07
N ILE A 182 6.68 9.22 3.38
CA ILE A 182 7.62 9.77 2.38
C ILE A 182 8.91 10.22 3.08
N GLN A 183 8.83 10.89 4.23
CA GLN A 183 10.02 11.30 5.01
C GLN A 183 10.82 10.08 5.49
N ALA A 184 10.14 9.03 5.97
CA ALA A 184 10.80 7.78 6.35
C ALA A 184 11.52 7.15 5.16
N LEU A 185 10.87 7.06 4.00
CA LEU A 185 11.45 6.52 2.77
C LEU A 185 12.66 7.34 2.30
N ILE A 186 12.63 8.68 2.39
CA ILE A 186 13.77 9.54 2.05
C ILE A 186 14.99 9.20 2.92
N GLN A 187 14.81 8.92 4.22
CA GLN A 187 15.91 8.47 5.08
C GLN A 187 16.48 7.13 4.60
N ALA A 188 15.62 6.16 4.27
CA ALA A 188 16.07 4.86 3.75
C ALA A 188 16.83 5.00 2.43
N ILE A 189 16.30 5.77 1.48
CA ILE A 189 16.97 6.04 0.19
C ILE A 189 18.35 6.67 0.41
N ASN A 190 18.47 7.66 1.29
CA ASN A 190 19.74 8.30 1.59
C ASN A 190 20.74 7.36 2.28
N ALA A 191 20.26 6.35 2.99
CA ALA A 191 21.07 5.27 3.57
C ALA A 191 21.38 4.13 2.58
N GLY A 192 20.94 4.22 1.30
CA GLY A 192 21.16 3.19 0.29
C GLY A 192 20.24 1.96 0.42
N ALA A 193 19.14 2.08 1.16
CA ALA A 193 18.13 1.05 1.31
C ALA A 193 16.95 1.25 0.34
N ASP A 194 16.14 0.22 0.19
CA ASP A 194 15.00 0.18 -0.72
C ASP A 194 13.71 0.73 -0.07
N GLU A 195 13.51 0.46 1.22
CA GLU A 195 12.35 0.92 2.01
C GLU A 195 12.74 1.21 3.46
N ALA A 196 11.90 1.99 4.13
CA ALA A 196 12.06 2.30 5.55
C ALA A 196 11.30 1.31 6.43
N LEU A 197 12.00 0.72 7.41
CA LEU A 197 11.38 0.09 8.56
C LEU A 197 11.05 1.18 9.59
N MET A 198 9.82 1.20 10.09
CA MET A 198 9.34 2.19 11.05
C MET A 198 8.97 1.50 12.37
N LEU A 199 9.36 2.13 13.45
CA LEU A 199 8.98 1.68 14.79
C LEU A 199 7.75 2.45 15.27
N ASP A 200 7.04 1.89 16.23
CA ASP A 200 5.94 2.55 16.92
C ASP A 200 6.44 3.62 17.91
N PRO A 201 5.56 4.37 18.60
CA PRO A 201 5.96 5.39 19.58
C PRO A 201 6.75 4.83 20.76
N HIS A 202 6.64 3.54 21.04
CA HIS A 202 7.30 2.86 22.16
C HIS A 202 8.61 2.18 21.78
N GLY A 203 9.00 2.22 20.49
CA GLY A 203 10.25 1.66 19.97
C GLY A 203 10.15 0.21 19.50
N PHE A 204 8.95 -0.37 19.42
CA PHE A 204 8.75 -1.70 18.84
C PHE A 204 8.62 -1.63 17.33
N VAL A 205 8.97 -2.71 16.65
CA VAL A 205 8.82 -2.83 15.19
C VAL A 205 7.35 -2.78 14.80
N SER A 206 7.01 -1.87 13.88
CA SER A 206 5.62 -1.64 13.49
C SER A 206 5.34 -2.03 12.03
N SER A 207 5.89 -1.31 11.07
CA SER A 207 5.58 -1.49 9.64
C SER A 207 6.68 -0.91 8.78
N CYS A 208 6.55 -0.99 7.46
CA CYS A 208 7.36 -0.20 6.53
C CYS A 208 6.57 1.00 6.00
N ASN A 209 7.24 1.88 5.27
CA ASN A 209 6.64 3.10 4.72
C ASN A 209 5.47 2.84 3.75
N SER A 210 5.39 1.66 3.12
CA SER A 210 4.33 1.31 2.16
C SER A 210 3.80 -0.12 2.29
N THR A 211 4.37 -0.93 3.18
CA THR A 211 4.10 -2.36 3.34
C THR A 211 4.02 -2.75 4.81
N ASN A 212 3.40 -3.91 5.11
CA ASN A 212 3.50 -4.50 6.45
C ASN A 212 4.73 -5.41 6.53
N PHE A 213 5.36 -5.41 7.68
CA PHE A 213 6.60 -6.14 7.95
C PHE A 213 6.37 -7.40 8.77
N PHE A 214 7.05 -8.46 8.41
CA PHE A 214 7.01 -9.77 9.05
C PHE A 214 8.41 -10.32 9.26
N ILE A 215 8.57 -11.13 10.31
CA ILE A 215 9.74 -11.95 10.54
C ILE A 215 9.35 -13.42 10.76
N VAL A 216 10.28 -14.33 10.52
CA VAL A 216 10.18 -15.72 10.94
C VAL A 216 11.19 -15.95 12.07
N ARG A 217 10.73 -16.49 13.18
CA ARG A 217 11.56 -16.80 14.34
C ARG A 217 11.06 -18.05 15.03
N GLY A 218 11.93 -19.03 15.23
CA GLY A 218 11.58 -20.34 15.77
C GLY A 218 10.51 -21.05 14.94
N GLY A 219 10.54 -20.88 13.60
CA GLY A 219 9.54 -21.41 12.69
C GLY A 219 8.16 -20.73 12.74
N ALA A 220 7.96 -19.73 13.61
CA ALA A 220 6.72 -18.97 13.71
C ALA A 220 6.82 -17.64 12.95
N VAL A 221 5.70 -17.23 12.34
CA VAL A 221 5.57 -15.96 11.60
C VAL A 221 5.08 -14.87 12.54
N TRP A 222 5.88 -13.83 12.72
CA TRP A 222 5.57 -12.71 13.61
C TRP A 222 5.33 -11.44 12.81
N THR A 223 4.39 -10.62 13.28
CA THR A 223 4.17 -9.25 12.81
C THR A 223 3.68 -8.37 13.95
N SER A 224 3.72 -7.05 13.77
CA SER A 224 3.25 -6.10 14.79
C SER A 224 1.78 -6.32 15.16
N SER A 225 1.40 -5.84 16.35
CA SER A 225 0.03 -5.95 16.88
C SER A 225 -1.04 -5.25 16.02
N GLY A 226 -0.64 -4.42 15.06
CA GLY A 226 -1.57 -3.64 14.23
C GLY A 226 -2.11 -2.36 14.88
N LYS A 227 -1.69 -2.02 16.09
CA LYS A 227 -2.15 -0.82 16.81
C LYS A 227 -1.63 0.48 16.21
N TYR A 228 -0.38 0.44 15.70
CA TYR A 228 0.36 1.60 15.21
C TYR A 228 0.74 1.48 13.73
N CYS A 229 0.04 0.68 12.96
CA CYS A 229 0.31 0.52 11.54
C CYS A 229 -0.98 0.38 10.72
N PHE A 230 -0.82 0.50 9.42
CA PHE A 230 -1.87 0.18 8.48
C PHE A 230 -2.15 -1.32 8.49
N ASN A 231 -3.39 -1.71 8.79
CA ASN A 231 -3.81 -3.12 8.77
C ASN A 231 -4.10 -3.56 7.33
N GLY A 232 -3.05 -4.00 6.63
CA GLY A 232 -3.11 -4.40 5.23
C GLY A 232 -4.01 -5.62 5.00
N ILE A 233 -4.77 -5.60 3.92
CA ILE A 233 -5.58 -6.76 3.49
C ILE A 233 -4.67 -7.92 3.13
N THR A 234 -3.54 -7.66 2.45
CA THR A 234 -2.51 -8.68 2.20
C THR A 234 -1.95 -9.23 3.51
N ARG A 235 -1.69 -8.38 4.52
CA ARG A 235 -1.25 -8.81 5.85
C ARG A 235 -2.22 -9.80 6.47
N SER A 236 -3.50 -9.46 6.53
CA SER A 236 -4.53 -10.35 7.13
C SER A 236 -4.71 -11.65 6.34
N THR A 237 -4.64 -11.60 5.01
CA THR A 237 -4.69 -12.79 4.15
C THR A 237 -3.50 -13.71 4.42
N VAL A 238 -2.27 -13.17 4.50
CA VAL A 238 -1.06 -13.96 4.79
C VAL A 238 -1.12 -14.60 6.16
N LEU A 239 -1.61 -13.89 7.18
CA LEU A 239 -1.81 -14.47 8.52
C LEU A 239 -2.83 -15.61 8.51
N ARG A 240 -3.93 -15.47 7.79
CA ARG A 240 -4.94 -16.52 7.61
C ARG A 240 -4.35 -17.74 6.90
N LEU A 241 -3.70 -17.54 5.77
CA LEU A 241 -3.06 -18.61 5.00
C LEU A 241 -1.96 -19.35 5.81
N ALA A 242 -1.19 -18.62 6.61
CA ALA A 242 -0.20 -19.21 7.50
C ALA A 242 -0.85 -20.16 8.52
N ARG A 243 -1.93 -19.71 9.17
CA ARG A 243 -2.69 -20.53 10.14
C ARG A 243 -3.32 -21.76 9.48
N GLU A 244 -3.93 -21.60 8.32
CA GLU A 244 -4.51 -22.70 7.53
C GLU A 244 -3.45 -23.73 7.10
N ALA A 245 -2.21 -23.29 6.87
CA ALA A 245 -1.06 -24.16 6.54
C ALA A 245 -0.35 -24.76 7.76
N GLY A 246 -0.88 -24.58 8.98
CA GLY A 246 -0.30 -25.07 10.23
C GLY A 246 0.92 -24.30 10.71
N ILE A 247 1.20 -23.10 10.17
CA ILE A 247 2.30 -22.26 10.62
C ILE A 247 1.83 -21.39 11.78
N THR A 248 2.52 -21.46 12.91
CA THR A 248 2.25 -20.62 14.08
C THR A 248 2.40 -19.15 13.74
N THR A 249 1.43 -18.32 14.12
CA THR A 249 1.48 -16.88 13.91
C THR A 249 1.44 -16.12 15.24
N ARG A 250 2.20 -15.02 15.31
CA ARG A 250 2.19 -14.10 16.45
C ARG A 250 1.94 -12.68 15.95
N GLU A 251 0.90 -12.06 16.46
CA GLU A 251 0.62 -10.63 16.32
C GLU A 251 0.92 -9.97 17.67
N GLY A 252 1.98 -9.16 17.74
CA GLY A 252 2.41 -8.57 18.99
C GLY A 252 3.63 -7.67 18.84
N ASP A 253 4.03 -7.10 19.96
CA ASP A 253 5.18 -6.21 19.98
C ASP A 253 6.47 -7.03 20.00
N PHE A 254 7.47 -6.60 19.25
CA PHE A 254 8.82 -7.16 19.23
C PHE A 254 9.85 -6.07 18.94
N THR A 255 11.05 -6.26 19.45
CA THR A 255 12.13 -5.28 19.39
C THR A 255 13.00 -5.43 18.14
N LEU A 256 13.84 -4.42 17.87
CA LEU A 256 14.88 -4.54 16.84
C LEU A 256 15.87 -5.69 17.15
N ALA A 257 16.17 -5.97 18.42
CA ALA A 257 17.06 -7.08 18.79
C ALA A 257 16.45 -8.44 18.39
N GLU A 258 15.14 -8.62 18.60
CA GLU A 258 14.42 -9.82 18.17
C GLU A 258 14.35 -9.92 16.64
N MET A 259 14.14 -8.79 15.97
CA MET A 259 14.12 -8.71 14.50
C MET A 259 15.51 -9.00 13.89
N TYR A 260 16.61 -8.47 14.46
CA TYR A 260 17.97 -8.76 13.97
C TYR A 260 18.38 -10.23 14.14
N SER A 261 17.70 -10.96 15.00
CA SER A 261 17.90 -12.40 15.25
C SER A 261 16.88 -13.27 14.49
N ALA A 262 16.12 -12.69 13.55
CA ALA A 262 15.15 -13.42 12.76
C ALA A 262 15.84 -14.33 11.74
N GLU A 263 15.22 -15.50 11.48
CA GLU A 263 15.65 -16.46 10.48
C GLU A 263 15.33 -15.98 9.06
N GLU A 264 14.15 -15.38 8.90
CA GLU A 264 13.65 -14.81 7.65
C GLU A 264 12.91 -13.51 7.92
N ALA A 265 12.82 -12.65 6.91
CA ALA A 265 11.95 -11.48 6.95
C ALA A 265 11.32 -11.21 5.57
N PHE A 266 10.11 -10.65 5.58
CA PHE A 266 9.42 -10.27 4.36
C PHE A 266 8.44 -9.11 4.61
N VAL A 267 8.06 -8.47 3.53
CA VAL A 267 7.00 -7.44 3.54
C VAL A 267 5.79 -7.89 2.73
N THR A 268 4.63 -7.28 3.02
CA THR A 268 3.39 -7.59 2.30
C THR A 268 2.69 -6.32 1.81
N GLY A 269 2.17 -6.37 0.58
CA GLY A 269 1.41 -5.27 -0.02
C GLY A 269 0.60 -5.72 -1.24
N THR A 270 -0.40 -4.95 -1.63
CA THR A 270 -1.33 -5.32 -2.70
C THR A 270 -0.64 -5.53 -4.05
N LEU A 271 0.33 -4.69 -4.42
CA LEU A 271 1.04 -4.84 -5.70
C LEU A 271 2.01 -6.01 -5.68
N GLY A 272 2.91 -6.05 -4.69
CA GLY A 272 4.00 -7.03 -4.61
C GLY A 272 3.61 -8.40 -4.04
N GLY A 273 2.45 -8.50 -3.38
CA GLY A 273 2.13 -9.68 -2.57
C GLY A 273 3.11 -9.81 -1.42
N ILE A 274 3.85 -10.92 -1.35
CA ILE A 274 4.97 -11.15 -0.43
C ILE A 274 6.28 -10.82 -1.14
N THR A 275 7.12 -10.01 -0.52
CA THR A 275 8.47 -9.70 -1.02
C THR A 275 9.48 -9.96 0.10
N PRO A 276 10.51 -10.82 -0.12
CA PRO A 276 11.52 -11.10 0.88
C PRO A 276 12.32 -9.85 1.27
N VAL A 277 12.80 -9.82 2.52
CA VAL A 277 13.76 -8.83 3.02
C VAL A 277 15.07 -9.54 3.29
N THR A 278 16.17 -9.07 2.69
CA THR A 278 17.49 -9.69 2.78
C THR A 278 18.48 -8.89 3.61
N GLN A 279 18.13 -7.68 4.01
CA GLN A 279 18.98 -6.86 4.86
C GLN A 279 18.14 -5.87 5.67
N VAL A 280 18.47 -5.65 6.93
CA VAL A 280 17.97 -4.53 7.75
C VAL A 280 19.15 -3.87 8.46
N ASP A 281 19.32 -2.56 8.29
CA ASP A 281 20.39 -1.76 8.90
C ASP A 281 21.80 -2.37 8.70
N GLY A 282 22.08 -2.84 7.48
CA GLY A 282 23.34 -3.47 7.11
C GLY A 282 23.48 -4.95 7.53
N ARG A 283 22.55 -5.51 8.32
CA ARG A 283 22.59 -6.90 8.78
C ARG A 283 21.87 -7.81 7.80
N PRO A 284 22.53 -8.87 7.28
CA PRO A 284 21.91 -9.81 6.35
C PRO A 284 20.84 -10.67 7.03
N ILE A 285 19.79 -11.00 6.28
CA ILE A 285 18.74 -11.95 6.65
C ILE A 285 18.56 -12.92 5.49
N ALA A 286 18.40 -14.20 5.76
CA ALA A 286 18.23 -15.21 4.71
C ALA A 286 16.82 -15.14 4.08
N ILE A 287 16.73 -15.49 2.80
CA ILE A 287 15.47 -15.87 2.18
C ILE A 287 15.25 -17.35 2.53
N GLY A 288 14.17 -17.66 3.21
CA GLY A 288 13.97 -19.00 3.73
C GLY A 288 12.68 -19.68 3.26
N PRO A 289 12.48 -20.94 3.67
CA PRO A 289 11.41 -21.79 3.17
C PRO A 289 9.99 -21.34 3.63
N VAL A 290 9.87 -20.67 4.79
CA VAL A 290 8.56 -20.21 5.29
C VAL A 290 8.05 -19.08 4.41
N THR A 291 8.91 -18.09 4.08
CA THR A 291 8.58 -17.01 3.16
C THR A 291 8.21 -17.54 1.78
N ALA A 292 8.99 -18.50 1.25
CA ALA A 292 8.72 -19.11 -0.05
C ALA A 292 7.38 -19.86 -0.07
N LYS A 293 7.07 -20.63 0.98
CA LYS A 293 5.79 -21.33 1.14
C LYS A 293 4.61 -20.35 1.17
N LEU A 294 4.72 -19.28 1.95
CA LEU A 294 3.67 -18.26 2.07
C LEU A 294 3.47 -17.49 0.75
N ASP A 295 4.54 -17.17 0.02
CA ASP A 295 4.42 -16.51 -1.30
C ASP A 295 3.69 -17.42 -2.30
N GLY A 296 3.98 -18.74 -2.29
CA GLY A 296 3.23 -19.71 -3.10
C GLY A 296 1.75 -19.77 -2.75
N LEU A 297 1.42 -19.85 -1.47
CA LEU A 297 0.03 -19.86 -0.99
C LEU A 297 -0.71 -18.56 -1.33
N TYR A 298 -0.04 -17.42 -1.16
CA TYR A 298 -0.65 -16.12 -1.49
C TYR A 298 -0.89 -15.96 -3.00
N ARG A 299 0.04 -16.42 -3.86
CA ARG A 299 -0.16 -16.40 -5.31
C ARG A 299 -1.37 -17.26 -5.72
N ALA A 300 -1.44 -18.49 -5.23
CA ALA A 300 -2.57 -19.38 -5.50
C ALA A 300 -3.91 -18.75 -5.05
N TYR A 301 -3.93 -18.10 -3.88
CA TYR A 301 -5.09 -17.34 -3.42
C TYR A 301 -5.45 -16.19 -4.38
N ALA A 302 -4.48 -15.37 -4.79
CA ALA A 302 -4.71 -14.20 -5.64
C ALA A 302 -5.20 -14.58 -7.06
N GLU A 303 -4.88 -15.78 -7.53
CA GLU A 303 -5.33 -16.33 -8.81
C GLU A 303 -6.78 -16.84 -8.76
N GLN A 304 -7.29 -17.19 -7.58
CA GLN A 304 -8.63 -17.75 -7.35
C GLN A 304 -9.63 -16.75 -6.77
N ALA A 305 -9.15 -15.66 -6.17
CA ALA A 305 -9.94 -14.69 -5.39
C ALA A 305 -10.71 -13.67 -6.25
#